data_9377cd1ae8a5fdabae0aeec4225672d7
#
_entry.id   9377cd1ae8a5fdabae0aeec4225672d7
#
_cell.length_a   1.000
_cell.length_b   1.000
_cell.length_c   1.000
_cell.angle_alpha   90.00
_cell.angle_beta   90.00
_cell.angle_gamma   90.00
#
_symmetry.space_group_name_H-M   'P 1'
#
loop_
_entity.id
_entity.type
_entity.pdbx_description
1 polymer ?
#
loop_
_entity_poly.entity_id
_entity_poly.type
_entity_poly.pdbx_seq_one_letter_code
_entity_poly.pdbx_strand_id
1 'polypeptide(L)' 'MRCPKCSSSQDKVIDSREAREGSAIRRRRECMKCGFRFTTYEIVERE' A
#
# COMPACT_ATOMS: atom_id res chain seq x y z
N MET A 1 -6.42 4.07 1.72
CA MET A 1 -5.96 3.05 2.67
C MET A 1 -5.76 3.69 4.03
N ARG A 2 -6.10 3.02 5.08
CA ARG A 2 -5.89 3.55 6.43
C ARG A 2 -4.60 3.06 7.04
N CYS A 3 -3.93 3.95 7.75
CA CYS A 3 -2.75 3.57 8.50
C CYS A 3 -3.14 2.57 9.61
N PRO A 4 -2.50 1.40 9.69
CA PRO A 4 -2.85 0.42 10.71
C PRO A 4 -2.46 0.84 12.12
N LYS A 5 -1.68 1.90 12.26
CA LYS A 5 -1.21 2.36 13.56
C LYS A 5 -2.05 3.51 14.12
N CYS A 6 -2.38 4.51 13.30
CA CYS A 6 -3.10 5.68 13.77
C CYS A 6 -4.46 5.88 13.06
N SER A 7 -4.81 5.00 12.15
CA SER A 7 -6.07 5.03 11.40
C SER A 7 -6.26 6.26 10.51
N SER A 8 -5.19 7.00 10.24
CA SER A 8 -5.25 8.12 9.30
C SER A 8 -5.44 7.60 7.89
N SER A 9 -6.24 8.28 7.10
CA SER A 9 -6.43 7.93 5.69
C SER A 9 -5.42 8.64 4.79
N GLN A 10 -4.56 9.47 5.36
CA GLN A 10 -3.58 10.22 4.59
C GLN A 10 -2.27 9.47 4.54
N ASP A 11 -2.01 8.85 3.42
CA ASP A 11 -0.76 8.16 3.16
C ASP A 11 -0.26 8.51 1.77
N LYS A 12 1.00 8.16 1.52
CA LYS A 12 1.58 8.30 0.20
C LYS A 12 2.26 7.00 -0.19
N VAL A 13 2.27 6.73 -1.49
CA VAL A 13 2.98 5.58 -2.03
C VAL A 13 4.44 5.98 -2.24
N ILE A 14 5.36 5.28 -1.58
CA ILE A 14 6.78 5.55 -1.69
C ILE A 14 7.49 4.55 -2.60
N ASP A 15 6.88 3.39 -2.85
CA ASP A 15 7.43 2.41 -3.77
C ASP A 15 6.30 1.54 -4.30
N SER A 16 6.49 1.03 -5.52
CA SER A 16 5.48 0.23 -6.17
C SER A 16 6.18 -0.80 -7.07
N ARG A 17 5.86 -2.08 -6.89
CA ARG A 17 6.48 -3.15 -7.66
C ARG A 17 5.45 -4.21 -8.03
N GLU A 18 5.69 -4.85 -9.15
CA GLU A 18 4.86 -5.98 -9.55
C GLU A 18 5.17 -7.20 -8.69
N ALA A 19 4.12 -7.96 -8.40
CA ALA A 19 4.22 -9.22 -7.67
C ALA A 19 3.36 -10.24 -8.39
N ARG A 20 3.58 -11.53 -8.10
CA ARG A 20 2.82 -12.64 -8.68
C ARG A 20 2.74 -12.56 -10.20
N GLU A 21 3.89 -12.35 -10.84
CA GLU A 21 3.98 -12.30 -12.30
C GLU A 21 3.06 -11.25 -12.94
N GLY A 22 2.88 -10.13 -12.27
CA GLY A 22 2.08 -9.03 -12.78
C GLY A 22 0.61 -9.09 -12.41
N SER A 23 0.16 -10.12 -11.69
CA SER A 23 -1.22 -10.20 -11.25
C SER A 23 -1.52 -9.42 -9.99
N ALA A 24 -0.49 -8.93 -9.32
CA ALA A 24 -0.63 -8.12 -8.12
C ALA A 24 0.43 -7.03 -8.11
N ILE A 25 0.16 -5.96 -7.38
CA ILE A 25 1.09 -4.87 -7.20
C ILE A 25 1.36 -4.71 -5.72
N ARG A 26 2.64 -4.78 -5.36
CA ARG A 26 3.08 -4.53 -4.00
C ARG A 26 3.41 -3.05 -3.87
N ARG A 27 2.72 -2.36 -2.98
CA ARG A 27 2.95 -0.93 -2.74
C ARG A 27 3.39 -0.70 -1.33
N ARG A 28 4.49 0.03 -1.18
CA ARG A 28 4.93 0.50 0.12
C ARG A 28 4.37 1.90 0.31
N ARG A 29 3.73 2.09 1.45
CA ARG A 29 3.10 3.36 1.79
C ARG A 29 3.67 3.89 3.08
N GLU A 30 3.60 5.20 3.23
CA GLU A 30 4.01 5.87 4.45
C GLU A 30 2.88 6.76 4.91
N CYS A 31 2.48 6.61 6.15
CA CYS A 31 1.47 7.47 6.75
C CYS A 31 2.02 8.88 6.87
N MET A 32 1.27 9.86 6.37
CA MET A 32 1.71 11.25 6.41
C MET A 32 1.50 11.88 7.79
N LYS A 33 0.78 11.20 8.67
CA LYS A 33 0.50 11.73 9.99
C LYS A 33 1.47 11.20 11.05
N CYS A 34 1.69 9.90 11.10
CA CYS A 34 2.56 9.31 12.12
C CYS A 34 3.88 8.79 11.56
N GLY A 35 4.04 8.78 10.25
CA GLY A 35 5.27 8.32 9.60
C GLY A 35 5.43 6.80 9.56
N PHE A 36 4.43 6.05 9.96
CA PHE A 36 4.50 4.61 9.93
C PHE A 36 4.49 4.09 8.49
N ARG A 37 5.41 3.18 8.19
CA ARG A 37 5.49 2.57 6.86
C ARG A 37 4.85 1.21 6.88
N PHE A 38 4.06 0.93 5.85
CA PHE A 38 3.37 -0.34 5.73
C PHE A 38 3.29 -0.76 4.27
N THR A 39 3.07 -2.04 4.05
CA THR A 39 3.00 -2.61 2.71
C THR A 39 1.58 -3.05 2.42
N THR A 40 1.10 -2.73 1.23
CA THR A 40 -0.22 -3.17 0.77
C THR A 40 -0.07 -3.91 -0.55
N TYR A 41 -1.06 -4.75 -0.86
CA TYR A 41 -1.12 -5.46 -2.12
C TYR A 41 -2.40 -5.10 -2.84
N GLU A 42 -2.26 -4.84 -4.11
CA GLU A 42 -3.40 -4.61 -4.99
C GLU A 42 -3.48 -5.78 -5.95
N ILE A 43 -4.60 -6.48 -5.96
CA ILE A 43 -4.77 -7.68 -6.77
C ILE A 43 -5.74 -7.36 -7.89
N VAL A 44 -5.38 -7.76 -9.12
CA VAL A 44 -6.29 -7.61 -10.24
C VAL A 44 -7.35 -8.69 -10.15
N GLU A 45 -8.60 -8.27 -10.08
CA GLU A 45 -9.72 -9.18 -10.10
C GLU A 45 -10.04 -9.57 -11.52
N ARG A 46 -10.15 -10.87 -11.76
CA ARG A 46 -10.51 -11.37 -13.09
C ARG A 46 -11.92 -11.92 -13.05
N GLU A 47 -12.62 -11.63 -14.09
CA GLU A 47 -13.95 -12.17 -14.29
C GLU A 47 -13.90 -13.54 -14.93
#